data_487a40080f29c26d408dc36a5cc44d10
#
_entry.id   487a40080f29c26d408dc36a5cc44d10
#
_cell.length_a   1.000
_cell.length_b   1.000
_cell.length_c   1.000
_cell.angle_alpha   90.00
_cell.angle_beta   90.00
_cell.angle_gamma   90.00
#
_symmetry.space_group_name_H-M   'P 1'
#
loop_
_entity.id
_entity.type
_entity.pdbx_description
1 polymer ?
#
loop_
_entity_poly.entity_id
_entity_poly.type
_entity_poly.pdbx_seq_one_letter_code
_entity_poly.pdbx_strand_id
1 'polypeptide(L)'
;MGLTITEIRDRTLRARHLMQRTRQQGFAVGAFNIDNQETLIAVAKAAQHLNSPVLVEVSQGEVDALGLDNIRDMVDNYRDEYGI
;
A
#
# COMPACT_ATOMS: atom_id res chain seq x y z
N MET A 1 -1.68 -16.83 4.04
CA MET A 1 -0.56 -17.12 4.95
C MET A 1 0.17 -15.84 5.33
N GLY A 2 0.69 -15.79 6.55
CA GLY A 2 1.39 -14.62 7.03
C GLY A 2 2.78 -14.46 6.41
N LEU A 3 3.32 -13.26 6.56
CA LEU A 3 4.69 -12.95 6.14
C LEU A 3 5.70 -13.51 7.14
N THR A 4 6.89 -13.86 6.65
CA THR A 4 8.01 -14.20 7.52
C THR A 4 8.57 -12.93 8.18
N ILE A 5 9.37 -13.10 9.24
CA ILE A 5 10.04 -11.99 9.90
C ILE A 5 10.96 -11.24 8.93
N THR A 6 11.66 -11.97 8.08
CA THR A 6 12.55 -11.37 7.06
C THR A 6 11.75 -10.54 6.06
N GLU A 7 10.62 -11.04 5.57
CA GLU A 7 9.76 -10.30 4.65
C GLU A 7 9.20 -9.02 5.29
N ILE A 8 8.77 -9.09 6.56
CA ILE A 8 8.29 -7.92 7.29
C ILE A 8 9.39 -6.87 7.42
N ARG A 9 10.60 -7.31 7.77
CA ARG A 9 11.76 -6.41 7.90
C ARG A 9 12.07 -5.73 6.57
N ASP A 10 12.13 -6.48 5.47
CA ASP A 10 12.43 -5.93 4.16
C ASP A 10 11.38 -4.93 3.70
N ARG A 11 10.10 -5.21 3.93
CA ARG A 11 9.00 -4.30 3.61
C ARG A 11 9.10 -3.02 4.44
N THR A 12 9.41 -3.12 5.72
CA THR A 12 9.58 -1.96 6.61
C THR A 12 10.74 -1.08 6.14
N LEU A 13 11.86 -1.68 5.76
CA LEU A 13 13.01 -0.93 5.26
C LEU A 13 12.69 -0.22 3.94
N ARG A 14 11.99 -0.87 3.03
CA ARG A 14 11.58 -0.25 1.75
C ARG A 14 10.66 0.94 1.99
N ALA A 15 9.69 0.81 2.90
CA ALA A 15 8.79 1.90 3.25
C ALA A 15 9.56 3.08 3.85
N ARG A 16 10.50 2.80 4.76
CA ARG A 16 11.35 3.83 5.37
C ARG A 16 12.18 4.56 4.32
N HIS A 17 12.82 3.83 3.42
CA HIS A 17 13.64 4.42 2.34
C HIS A 17 12.79 5.28 1.41
N LEU A 18 11.58 4.84 1.09
CA LEU A 18 10.64 5.63 0.29
C LEU A 18 10.31 6.95 0.97
N MET A 19 9.94 6.92 2.25
CA MET A 19 9.60 8.13 3.00
C MET A 19 10.79 9.08 3.13
N GLN A 20 12.01 8.56 3.31
CA GLN A 20 13.22 9.38 3.35
C GLN A 20 13.45 10.07 2.01
N ARG A 21 13.27 9.36 0.88
CA ARG A 21 13.45 9.94 -0.46
C ARG A 21 12.43 11.04 -0.74
N THR A 22 11.17 10.81 -0.37
CA THR A 22 10.12 11.83 -0.58
C THR A 22 10.41 13.09 0.23
N ARG A 23 10.90 12.93 1.46
CA ARG A 23 11.31 14.05 2.30
C ARG A 23 12.47 14.83 1.67
N GLN A 24 13.47 14.12 1.17
CA GLN A 24 14.64 14.76 0.52
C GLN A 24 14.24 15.50 -0.75
N GLN A 25 13.26 14.96 -1.49
CA GLN A 25 12.77 15.57 -2.73
C GLN A 25 11.70 16.64 -2.49
N GLY A 26 11.24 16.80 -1.26
CA GLY A 26 10.33 17.88 -0.89
C GLY A 26 8.88 17.65 -1.27
N PHE A 27 8.40 16.40 -1.32
CA PHE A 27 6.98 16.13 -1.55
C PHE A 27 6.38 15.21 -0.49
N ALA A 28 5.06 15.29 -0.32
CA ALA A 28 4.31 14.46 0.61
C ALA A 28 3.71 13.26 -0.12
N VAL A 29 3.58 12.14 0.61
CA VAL A 29 2.88 10.95 0.12
C VAL A 29 1.45 11.00 0.63
N GLY A 30 0.46 10.90 -0.28
CA GLY A 30 -0.94 10.81 0.09
C GLY A 30 -1.26 9.45 0.72
N ALA A 31 -2.11 9.45 1.73
CA ALA A 31 -2.61 8.25 2.38
C ALA A 31 -4.13 8.19 2.17
N PHE A 32 -4.62 7.11 1.59
CA PHE A 32 -6.03 7.00 1.17
C PHE A 32 -6.68 5.79 1.80
N ASN A 33 -7.83 6.00 2.42
CA ASN A 33 -8.63 4.91 2.96
C ASN A 33 -9.28 4.14 1.81
N ILE A 34 -9.23 2.81 1.91
CA ILE A 34 -9.93 1.94 0.97
C ILE A 34 -10.97 1.14 1.75
N ASP A 35 -12.16 0.99 1.17
CA ASP A 35 -13.28 0.26 1.79
C ASP A 35 -13.56 -1.06 1.10
N ASN A 36 -13.19 -1.17 -0.17
CA ASN A 36 -13.50 -2.31 -1.00
C ASN A 36 -12.49 -2.42 -2.14
N GLN A 37 -12.68 -3.44 -2.97
CA GLN A 37 -11.81 -3.69 -4.11
C GLN A 37 -11.83 -2.55 -5.11
N GLU A 38 -12.98 -1.95 -5.36
CA GLU A 38 -13.13 -0.85 -6.33
C GLU A 38 -12.34 0.38 -5.93
N THR A 39 -12.38 0.76 -4.64
CA THR A 39 -11.61 1.90 -4.15
C THR A 39 -10.11 1.63 -4.22
N LEU A 40 -9.68 0.40 -3.91
CA LEU A 40 -8.28 0.02 -4.04
C LEU A 40 -7.81 0.11 -5.50
N ILE A 41 -8.60 -0.40 -6.44
CA ILE A 41 -8.28 -0.33 -7.87
C ILE A 41 -8.16 1.14 -8.30
N ALA A 42 -9.07 2.01 -7.87
CA ALA A 42 -9.03 3.43 -8.22
C ALA A 42 -7.73 4.09 -7.72
N VAL A 43 -7.32 3.82 -6.50
CA VAL A 43 -6.07 4.35 -5.93
C VAL A 43 -4.86 3.81 -6.70
N ALA A 44 -4.84 2.51 -6.99
CA ALA A 44 -3.74 1.88 -7.71
C ALA A 44 -3.59 2.44 -9.13
N LYS A 45 -4.69 2.63 -9.84
CA LYS A 45 -4.69 3.22 -11.18
C LYS A 45 -4.21 4.67 -11.17
N ALA A 46 -4.64 5.46 -10.19
CA ALA A 46 -4.19 6.84 -10.03
C ALA A 46 -2.68 6.90 -9.76
N ALA A 47 -2.17 6.04 -8.88
CA ALA A 47 -0.75 5.95 -8.58
C ALA A 47 0.06 5.58 -9.82
N GLN A 48 -0.40 4.62 -10.60
CA GLN A 48 0.23 4.21 -11.86
C GLN A 48 0.24 5.36 -12.86
N HIS A 49 -0.91 6.00 -13.06
CA HIS A 49 -1.07 7.08 -14.03
C HIS A 49 -0.16 8.27 -13.74
N LEU A 50 -0.04 8.61 -12.45
CA LEU A 50 0.77 9.76 -12.01
C LEU A 50 2.22 9.37 -11.69
N ASN A 51 2.55 8.07 -11.77
CA ASN A 51 3.85 7.54 -11.38
C ASN A 51 4.27 8.04 -9.99
N SER A 52 3.35 8.00 -9.06
CA SER A 52 3.53 8.53 -7.71
C SER A 52 3.29 7.45 -6.66
N PRO A 53 4.10 7.43 -5.58
CA PRO A 53 3.84 6.52 -4.47
C PRO A 53 2.62 6.96 -3.69
N VAL A 54 1.91 5.99 -3.13
CA VAL A 54 0.75 6.23 -2.27
C VAL A 54 0.78 5.26 -1.10
N LEU A 55 0.13 5.64 -0.01
CA LEU A 55 -0.18 4.73 1.09
C LEU A 55 -1.67 4.41 1.02
N VAL A 56 -2.01 3.14 1.23
CA VAL A 56 -3.40 2.74 1.42
C VAL A 56 -3.63 2.44 2.88
N GLU A 57 -4.77 2.85 3.39
CA GLU A 57 -5.14 2.69 4.78
C GLU A 57 -6.47 1.95 4.87
N VAL A 58 -6.66 1.24 5.97
CA VAL A 58 -7.92 0.57 6.27
C VAL A 58 -8.30 0.85 7.72
N SER A 59 -9.59 0.97 7.99
CA SER A 59 -10.07 1.12 9.35
C SER A 59 -10.04 -0.22 10.09
N GLN A 60 -10.17 -0.16 11.41
CA GLN A 60 -10.27 -1.39 12.21
C GLN A 60 -11.49 -2.22 11.80
N GLY A 61 -12.59 -1.57 11.40
CA GLY A 61 -13.78 -2.26 10.92
C GLY A 61 -13.53 -3.08 9.66
N GLU A 62 -12.79 -2.55 8.70
CA GLU A 62 -12.41 -3.30 7.49
C GLU A 62 -11.47 -4.45 7.83
N VAL A 63 -10.51 -4.25 8.74
CA VAL A 63 -9.61 -5.32 9.19
C VAL A 63 -10.42 -6.45 9.83
N ASP A 64 -11.37 -6.12 10.70
CA ASP A 64 -12.21 -7.12 11.37
C ASP A 64 -13.09 -7.86 10.37
N ALA A 65 -13.63 -7.18 9.38
CA ALA A 65 -14.54 -7.77 8.39
C ALA A 65 -13.82 -8.62 7.34
N LEU A 66 -12.68 -8.15 6.85
CA LEU A 66 -11.98 -8.75 5.71
C LEU A 66 -10.79 -9.63 6.10
N GLY A 67 -10.16 -9.33 7.22
CA GLY A 67 -8.92 -9.96 7.65
C GLY A 67 -7.69 -9.26 7.08
N LEU A 68 -6.72 -9.01 7.94
CA LEU A 68 -5.51 -8.26 7.59
C LEU A 68 -4.72 -8.94 6.48
N ASP A 69 -4.55 -10.26 6.55
CA ASP A 69 -3.80 -11.01 5.54
C ASP A 69 -4.47 -10.93 4.17
N ASN A 70 -5.80 -10.98 4.13
CA ASN A 70 -6.55 -10.85 2.88
C ASN A 70 -6.41 -9.46 2.26
N ILE A 71 -6.43 -8.42 3.08
CA ILE A 71 -6.23 -7.05 2.63
C ILE A 71 -4.81 -6.90 2.07
N ARG A 72 -3.80 -7.39 2.79
CA ARG A 72 -2.41 -7.34 2.34
C ARG A 72 -2.24 -8.05 0.99
N ASP A 73 -2.79 -9.25 0.85
CA ASP A 73 -2.65 -10.03 -0.38
C ASP A 73 -3.33 -9.33 -1.56
N MET A 74 -4.46 -8.70 -1.32
CA MET A 74 -5.15 -7.93 -2.35
C MET A 74 -4.32 -6.72 -2.79
N VAL A 75 -3.75 -5.99 -1.85
CA VAL A 75 -2.86 -4.86 -2.15
C VAL A 75 -1.63 -5.33 -2.93
N ASP A 76 -0.99 -6.40 -2.50
CA ASP A 76 0.18 -6.95 -3.19
C ASP A 76 -0.15 -7.38 -4.62
N ASN A 77 -1.30 -8.02 -4.83
CA ASN A 77 -1.73 -8.44 -6.15
C ASN A 77 -1.93 -7.25 -7.09
N TYR A 78 -2.56 -6.18 -6.63
CA TYR A 78 -2.76 -4.99 -7.47
C TYR A 78 -1.47 -4.19 -7.69
N ARG A 79 -0.56 -4.18 -6.71
CA ARG A 79 0.77 -3.60 -6.92
C ARG A 79 1.49 -4.30 -8.09
N ASP A 80 1.45 -5.62 -8.10
CA ASP A 80 2.08 -6.41 -9.18
C ASP A 80 1.37 -6.18 -10.51
N GLU A 81 0.04 -6.19 -10.51
CA GLU A 81 -0.75 -6.02 -11.74
C GLU A 81 -0.51 -4.66 -12.39
N TYR A 82 -0.45 -3.59 -11.60
CA TYR A 82 -0.26 -2.23 -12.11
C TYR A 82 1.20 -1.78 -12.13
N GLY A 83 2.12 -2.59 -11.63
CA GLY A 83 3.56 -2.27 -11.67
C GLY A 83 3.95 -1.08 -10.80
N ILE A 84 3.35 -0.95 -9.63
CA ILE A 84 3.57 0.19 -8.74
C ILE A 84 4.25 -0.23 -7.44
#